data_e4404cd23978989a6dff636636b6ae2b
#
_entry.id   e4404cd23978989a6dff636636b6ae2b
#
_cell.length_a   1.000
_cell.length_b   1.000
_cell.length_c   1.000
_cell.angle_alpha   90.00
_cell.angle_beta   90.00
_cell.angle_gamma   90.00
#
_symmetry.space_group_name_H-M   'P 1'
#
loop_
_entity.id
_entity.type
_entity.pdbx_description
1 polymer ?
#
loop_
_entity_poly.entity_id
_entity_poly.type
_entity_poly.pdbx_seq_one_letter_code
_entity_poly.pdbx_strand_id
1 'polypeptide(L)'
;MTFSVCFIERREGGSPSIERVFRAVADELSSQKIGTRFVSVPYGNGILGIFLNLLLFRPPQADILHIAGHVNYLGLTMPRANTVSTIHDLTILDLRSGFRRWLIEKLFFVWPSRRLRYLTAISKATQTRLIQSAGIPEEKVRVIENPLLIASSPKQAFSETDPIVLQVGTAPNKNVERLIEAVSGLPCRLHIVGKLSVHEERRIRELNISLIHDETLDDAGIEKAYRDADIVTLCSTDEGFGLPIIEGQANGALVITSDRSPMKEVAGGGAILVDPEDVDSIKNGISAALSDSEMRTNTIEIGRQNVHRFDRAEIARQYLSLYNEILRNLEGNRSK
;
A
#
# COMPACT_ATOMS: atom_id res chain seq x y z
N MET A 1 -13.13 -8.94 25.85
CA MET A 1 -14.05 -7.77 25.94
C MET A 1 -14.61 -7.53 24.55
N THR A 2 -15.91 -7.42 24.42
CA THR A 2 -16.55 -7.01 23.16
C THR A 2 -16.56 -5.50 23.13
N PHE A 3 -15.96 -4.89 22.11
CA PHE A 3 -15.95 -3.46 21.88
C PHE A 3 -16.21 -3.18 20.38
N SER A 4 -16.37 -1.93 20.02
CA SER A 4 -16.71 -1.51 18.67
C SER A 4 -15.62 -0.60 18.07
N VAL A 5 -15.33 -0.82 16.78
CA VAL A 5 -14.42 0.00 15.99
C VAL A 5 -15.18 0.65 14.82
N CYS A 6 -15.10 1.95 14.70
CA CYS A 6 -15.62 2.69 13.55
C CYS A 6 -14.48 3.15 12.67
N PHE A 7 -14.37 2.58 11.48
CA PHE A 7 -13.43 3.01 10.44
C PHE A 7 -14.03 4.19 9.68
N ILE A 8 -13.27 5.29 9.63
CA ILE A 8 -13.65 6.53 8.96
C ILE A 8 -12.84 6.64 7.67
N GLU A 9 -13.53 6.68 6.56
CA GLU A 9 -12.93 6.69 5.23
C GLU A 9 -13.39 7.90 4.42
N ARG A 10 -12.70 8.19 3.33
CA ARG A 10 -13.14 9.22 2.39
C ARG A 10 -14.42 8.80 1.69
N ARG A 11 -15.12 9.76 1.11
CA ARG A 11 -16.24 9.50 0.20
C ARG A 11 -15.74 8.71 -1.00
N GLU A 12 -16.55 7.79 -1.52
CA GLU A 12 -16.25 6.95 -2.69
C GLU A 12 -15.66 7.72 -3.87
N GLY A 13 -14.73 7.09 -4.62
CA GLY A 13 -14.07 7.66 -5.81
C GLY A 13 -12.55 7.80 -5.71
N GLY A 14 -11.90 7.05 -4.83
CA GLY A 14 -10.45 7.04 -4.70
C GLY A 14 -9.78 5.70 -5.05
N SER A 15 -8.49 5.54 -4.70
CA SER A 15 -7.77 4.27 -4.89
C SER A 15 -8.41 3.17 -4.05
N PRO A 16 -8.92 2.08 -4.65
CA PRO A 16 -9.63 1.03 -3.93
C PRO A 16 -8.73 0.23 -2.97
N SER A 17 -7.41 0.33 -3.11
CA SER A 17 -6.45 -0.47 -2.32
C SER A 17 -6.48 -0.14 -0.82
N ILE A 18 -6.66 1.13 -0.45
CA ILE A 18 -6.67 1.55 0.97
C ILE A 18 -7.94 1.04 1.66
N GLU A 19 -9.08 1.18 1.00
CA GLU A 19 -10.36 0.69 1.51
C GLU A 19 -10.32 -0.84 1.68
N ARG A 20 -9.71 -1.58 0.75
CA ARG A 20 -9.54 -3.04 0.82
C ARG A 20 -8.68 -3.47 2.02
N VAL A 21 -7.60 -2.74 2.33
CA VAL A 21 -6.76 -2.99 3.50
C VAL A 21 -7.59 -3.03 4.78
N PHE A 22 -8.39 -2.01 5.02
CA PHE A 22 -9.17 -1.94 6.25
C PHE A 22 -10.41 -2.83 6.24
N ARG A 23 -10.97 -3.18 5.06
CA ARG A 23 -11.99 -4.24 4.96
C ARG A 23 -11.40 -5.57 5.42
N ALA A 24 -10.21 -5.95 4.94
CA ALA A 24 -9.54 -7.19 5.36
C ALA A 24 -9.25 -7.21 6.88
N VAL A 25 -8.79 -6.10 7.45
CA VAL A 25 -8.59 -5.98 8.91
C VAL A 25 -9.91 -6.09 9.67
N ALA A 26 -10.97 -5.44 9.19
CA ALA A 26 -12.29 -5.48 9.84
C ALA A 26 -12.92 -6.87 9.81
N ASP A 27 -12.75 -7.62 8.72
CA ASP A 27 -13.23 -9.00 8.60
C ASP A 27 -12.57 -9.90 9.65
N GLU A 28 -11.25 -9.78 9.83
CA GLU A 28 -10.50 -10.53 10.86
C GLU A 28 -10.91 -10.13 12.29
N LEU A 29 -11.15 -8.85 12.54
CA LEU A 29 -11.64 -8.37 13.84
C LEU A 29 -13.06 -8.88 14.12
N SER A 30 -13.92 -8.89 13.10
CA SER A 30 -15.30 -9.38 13.20
C SER A 30 -15.35 -10.87 13.51
N SER A 31 -14.43 -11.68 12.94
CA SER A 31 -14.30 -13.11 13.28
C SER A 31 -13.99 -13.33 14.77
N GLN A 32 -13.33 -12.35 15.42
CA GLN A 32 -13.03 -12.34 16.86
C GLN A 32 -14.13 -11.67 17.71
N LYS A 33 -15.34 -11.48 17.15
CA LYS A 33 -16.52 -10.88 17.80
C LYS A 33 -16.36 -9.41 18.19
N ILE A 34 -15.50 -8.67 17.49
CA ILE A 34 -15.38 -7.22 17.63
C ILE A 34 -16.33 -6.57 16.64
N GLY A 35 -17.17 -5.67 17.12
CA GLY A 35 -18.09 -4.94 16.25
C GLY A 35 -17.35 -3.96 15.36
N THR A 36 -17.44 -4.12 14.03
CA THR A 36 -16.81 -3.20 13.06
C THR A 36 -17.86 -2.51 12.21
N ARG A 37 -17.61 -1.26 11.84
CA ARG A 37 -18.43 -0.51 10.88
C ARG A 37 -17.58 0.50 10.13
N PHE A 38 -18.03 0.84 8.93
CA PHE A 38 -17.40 1.85 8.08
C PHE A 38 -18.32 3.05 7.93
N VAL A 39 -17.74 4.25 7.95
CA VAL A 39 -18.45 5.51 7.74
C VAL A 39 -17.61 6.40 6.85
N SER A 40 -18.17 6.77 5.70
CA SER A 40 -17.53 7.71 4.79
C SER A 40 -17.88 9.16 5.16
N VAL A 41 -16.94 10.07 4.96
CA VAL A 41 -17.21 11.51 5.10
C VAL A 41 -18.19 11.96 4.01
N PRO A 42 -19.13 12.86 4.34
CA PRO A 42 -20.19 13.26 3.40
C PRO A 42 -19.69 14.13 2.24
N TYR A 43 -18.60 14.88 2.42
CA TYR A 43 -18.09 15.80 1.42
C TYR A 43 -16.74 15.34 0.85
N GLY A 44 -16.47 15.67 -0.43
CA GLY A 44 -15.21 15.31 -1.11
C GLY A 44 -14.00 16.07 -0.58
N ASN A 45 -12.80 15.71 -1.11
CA ASN A 45 -11.51 16.24 -0.65
C ASN A 45 -11.12 17.62 -1.23
N GLY A 46 -12.05 18.36 -1.85
CA GLY A 46 -11.83 19.77 -2.21
C GLY A 46 -11.78 20.66 -0.95
N ILE A 47 -11.20 21.87 -1.06
CA ILE A 47 -11.03 22.80 0.08
C ILE A 47 -12.36 23.02 0.82
N LEU A 48 -13.43 23.27 0.09
CA LEU A 48 -14.76 23.44 0.67
C LEU A 48 -15.26 22.15 1.36
N GLY A 49 -15.06 21.00 0.73
CA GLY A 49 -15.45 19.71 1.29
C GLY A 49 -14.69 19.38 2.58
N ILE A 50 -13.38 19.65 2.64
CA ILE A 50 -12.56 19.51 3.84
C ILE A 50 -13.10 20.40 4.96
N PHE A 51 -13.41 21.69 4.66
CA PHE A 51 -13.96 22.62 5.62
C PHE A 51 -15.33 22.16 6.15
N LEU A 52 -16.22 21.73 5.25
CA LEU A 52 -17.54 21.21 5.64
C LEU A 52 -17.43 19.93 6.47
N ASN A 53 -16.51 19.02 6.13
CA ASN A 53 -16.25 17.84 6.92
C ASN A 53 -15.74 18.18 8.32
N LEU A 54 -14.82 19.13 8.47
CA LEU A 54 -14.34 19.59 9.77
C LEU A 54 -15.44 20.21 10.63
N LEU A 55 -16.36 20.94 10.00
CA LEU A 55 -17.43 21.64 10.71
C LEU A 55 -18.61 20.74 11.05
N LEU A 56 -19.03 19.89 10.09
CA LEU A 56 -20.34 19.20 10.15
C LEU A 56 -20.23 17.70 10.44
N PHE A 57 -19.09 17.06 10.09
CA PHE A 57 -18.96 15.62 10.32
C PHE A 57 -18.91 15.31 11.81
N ARG A 58 -19.77 14.41 12.23
CA ARG A 58 -19.79 13.85 13.58
C ARG A 58 -19.67 12.35 13.47
N PRO A 59 -18.62 11.75 14.05
CA PRO A 59 -18.47 10.30 14.03
C PRO A 59 -19.60 9.66 14.84
N PRO A 60 -20.07 8.49 14.43
CA PRO A 60 -20.97 7.71 15.25
C PRO A 60 -20.28 7.25 16.53
N GLN A 61 -21.09 6.96 17.56
CA GLN A 61 -20.53 6.42 18.82
C GLN A 61 -19.86 5.07 18.57
N ALA A 62 -18.60 4.95 18.98
CA ALA A 62 -17.82 3.73 18.99
C ALA A 62 -16.74 3.81 20.08
N ASP A 63 -16.30 2.66 20.56
CA ASP A 63 -15.23 2.61 21.55
C ASP A 63 -13.91 3.09 20.95
N ILE A 64 -13.66 2.74 19.71
CA ILE A 64 -12.50 3.17 18.91
C ILE A 64 -12.98 3.86 17.63
N LEU A 65 -12.40 4.99 17.32
CA LEU A 65 -12.53 5.70 16.05
C LEU A 65 -11.23 5.58 15.27
N HIS A 66 -11.26 4.98 14.09
CA HIS A 66 -10.06 4.79 13.28
C HIS A 66 -10.17 5.55 11.96
N ILE A 67 -9.39 6.61 11.79
CA ILE A 67 -9.24 7.34 10.53
C ILE A 67 -8.39 6.46 9.60
N ALA A 68 -9.06 5.74 8.70
CA ALA A 68 -8.49 4.68 7.88
C ALA A 68 -8.17 5.13 6.44
N GLY A 69 -8.77 6.21 5.98
CA GLY A 69 -8.56 6.77 4.64
C GLY A 69 -7.75 8.06 4.63
N HIS A 70 -7.59 8.68 3.45
CA HIS A 70 -6.93 9.98 3.29
C HIS A 70 -7.78 11.17 3.80
N VAL A 71 -8.30 11.06 5.01
CA VAL A 71 -9.08 12.10 5.70
C VAL A 71 -8.45 12.45 7.05
N ASN A 72 -7.12 12.39 7.12
CA ASN A 72 -6.34 12.58 8.36
C ASN A 72 -6.58 13.94 9.02
N TYR A 73 -7.00 14.97 8.25
CA TYR A 73 -7.41 16.28 8.77
C TYR A 73 -8.53 16.19 9.83
N LEU A 74 -9.35 15.13 9.79
CA LEU A 74 -10.37 14.90 10.82
C LEU A 74 -9.78 14.73 12.23
N GLY A 75 -8.51 14.32 12.31
CA GLY A 75 -7.80 14.29 13.58
C GLY A 75 -7.82 15.62 14.34
N LEU A 76 -8.12 16.74 13.68
CA LEU A 76 -8.29 18.06 14.31
C LEU A 76 -9.57 18.18 15.13
N THR A 77 -10.63 17.44 14.79
CA THR A 77 -11.95 17.56 15.41
C THR A 77 -12.36 16.32 16.19
N MET A 78 -11.75 15.16 15.90
CA MET A 78 -12.05 13.89 16.58
C MET A 78 -11.62 13.87 18.05
N PRO A 79 -12.26 13.06 18.91
CA PRO A 79 -11.84 12.83 20.29
C PRO A 79 -10.41 12.28 20.35
N ARG A 80 -9.52 12.90 21.16
CA ARG A 80 -8.10 12.51 21.23
C ARG A 80 -7.86 11.17 21.93
N ALA A 81 -8.77 10.81 22.82
CA ALA A 81 -8.58 9.70 23.75
C ALA A 81 -8.75 8.32 23.09
N ASN A 82 -9.62 8.21 22.10
CA ASN A 82 -9.98 6.95 21.43
C ASN A 82 -9.88 6.99 19.90
N THR A 83 -9.22 8.02 19.34
CA THR A 83 -9.02 8.11 17.89
C THR A 83 -7.62 7.67 17.50
N VAL A 84 -7.54 6.75 16.54
CA VAL A 84 -6.33 6.34 15.81
C VAL A 84 -6.37 6.94 14.41
N SER A 85 -5.23 7.33 13.88
CA SER A 85 -5.11 7.73 12.47
C SER A 85 -3.98 6.95 11.80
N THR A 86 -4.30 6.24 10.72
CA THR A 86 -3.30 5.57 9.87
C THR A 86 -2.85 6.50 8.77
N ILE A 87 -1.54 6.63 8.62
CA ILE A 87 -0.90 7.38 7.53
C ILE A 87 -0.41 6.37 6.49
N HIS A 88 -0.98 6.43 5.28
CA HIS A 88 -0.63 5.53 4.19
C HIS A 88 0.61 5.99 3.42
N ASP A 89 0.66 7.27 3.10
CA ASP A 89 1.80 7.92 2.43
C ASP A 89 1.73 9.44 2.62
N LEU A 90 2.79 10.11 2.19
CA LEU A 90 2.85 11.56 2.11
C LEU A 90 3.05 12.05 0.67
N THR A 91 2.80 11.19 -0.33
CA THR A 91 3.04 11.45 -1.77
C THR A 91 2.28 12.68 -2.27
N ILE A 92 1.11 12.97 -1.69
CA ILE A 92 0.36 14.20 -2.02
C ILE A 92 1.20 15.48 -1.82
N LEU A 93 2.23 15.44 -0.96
CA LEU A 93 3.12 16.59 -0.73
C LEU A 93 4.10 16.77 -1.88
N ASP A 94 4.50 15.69 -2.54
CA ASP A 94 5.49 15.72 -3.63
C ASP A 94 4.86 16.25 -4.94
N LEU A 95 3.53 16.08 -5.06
CA LEU A 95 2.74 16.60 -6.18
C LEU A 95 2.39 18.10 -6.05
N ARG A 96 2.84 18.77 -5.00
CA ARG A 96 2.48 20.17 -4.71
C ARG A 96 3.73 21.00 -4.38
N SER A 97 3.62 22.31 -4.55
CA SER A 97 4.69 23.26 -4.25
C SER A 97 4.16 24.50 -3.53
N GLY A 98 5.06 25.29 -2.94
CA GLY A 98 4.76 26.58 -2.32
C GLY A 98 3.72 26.50 -1.20
N PHE A 99 2.87 27.51 -1.10
CA PHE A 99 1.88 27.65 -0.03
C PHE A 99 0.85 26.50 0.01
N ARG A 100 0.48 25.95 -1.15
CA ARG A 100 -0.46 24.81 -1.22
C ARG A 100 0.13 23.55 -0.59
N ARG A 101 1.41 23.24 -0.85
CA ARG A 101 2.13 22.14 -0.20
C ARG A 101 2.14 22.33 1.31
N TRP A 102 2.57 23.52 1.78
CA TRP A 102 2.63 23.86 3.19
C TRP A 102 1.27 23.68 3.88
N LEU A 103 0.17 24.18 3.27
CA LEU A 103 -1.17 24.08 3.85
C LEU A 103 -1.63 22.63 3.98
N ILE A 104 -1.43 21.82 2.93
CA ILE A 104 -1.78 20.40 2.94
C ILE A 104 -0.94 19.66 3.99
N GLU A 105 0.35 19.90 4.03
CA GLU A 105 1.24 19.30 5.04
C GLU A 105 0.76 19.61 6.47
N LYS A 106 0.45 20.87 6.77
CA LYS A 106 -0.04 21.27 8.09
C LYS A 106 -1.41 20.65 8.42
N LEU A 107 -2.34 20.70 7.49
CA LEU A 107 -3.73 20.29 7.70
C LEU A 107 -3.89 18.76 7.76
N PHE A 108 -3.19 18.01 6.92
CA PHE A 108 -3.37 16.55 6.83
C PHE A 108 -2.41 15.77 7.73
N PHE A 109 -1.20 16.29 7.95
CA PHE A 109 -0.15 15.52 8.63
C PHE A 109 0.31 16.16 9.94
N VAL A 110 0.74 17.43 9.93
CA VAL A 110 1.41 18.03 11.11
C VAL A 110 0.44 18.24 12.26
N TRP A 111 -0.61 19.03 12.04
CA TRP A 111 -1.52 19.40 13.14
C TRP A 111 -2.33 18.20 13.66
N PRO A 112 -2.93 17.32 12.82
CA PRO A 112 -3.58 16.12 13.31
C PRO A 112 -2.63 15.21 14.10
N SER A 113 -1.42 14.98 13.59
CA SER A 113 -0.45 14.11 14.24
C SER A 113 0.05 14.65 15.57
N ARG A 114 0.20 15.98 15.70
CA ARG A 114 0.54 16.60 16.99
C ARG A 114 -0.60 16.48 18.00
N ARG A 115 -1.86 16.59 17.51
CA ARG A 115 -3.04 16.59 18.36
C ARG A 115 -3.45 15.19 18.80
N LEU A 116 -3.50 14.22 17.90
CA LEU A 116 -3.90 12.84 18.20
C LEU A 116 -2.87 12.16 19.10
N ARG A 117 -3.32 11.21 19.91
CA ARG A 117 -2.48 10.42 20.81
C ARG A 117 -1.91 9.17 20.13
N TYR A 118 -2.70 8.57 19.24
CA TYR A 118 -2.38 7.30 18.59
C TYR A 118 -2.30 7.47 17.09
N LEU A 119 -1.16 7.11 16.53
CA LEU A 119 -0.89 7.16 15.09
C LEU A 119 -0.31 5.82 14.64
N THR A 120 -0.67 5.41 13.42
CA THR A 120 0.00 4.31 12.75
C THR A 120 0.51 4.75 11.39
N ALA A 121 1.58 4.13 10.92
CA ALA A 121 2.11 4.26 9.58
C ALA A 121 2.23 2.87 8.95
N ILE A 122 1.99 2.76 7.66
CA ILE A 122 2.00 1.46 6.96
C ILE A 122 3.40 0.96 6.63
N SER A 123 4.43 1.78 6.81
CA SER A 123 5.83 1.41 6.61
C SER A 123 6.75 2.27 7.48
N LYS A 124 7.99 1.79 7.67
CA LYS A 124 9.04 2.56 8.37
C LYS A 124 9.37 3.86 7.62
N ALA A 125 9.35 3.83 6.28
CA ALA A 125 9.54 5.01 5.45
C ALA A 125 8.47 6.08 5.73
N THR A 126 7.20 5.68 5.71
CA THR A 126 6.07 6.57 6.03
C THR A 126 6.17 7.12 7.45
N GLN A 127 6.53 6.28 8.43
CA GLN A 127 6.78 6.71 9.82
C GLN A 127 7.87 7.79 9.87
N THR A 128 9.02 7.54 9.25
CA THR A 128 10.17 8.47 9.25
C THR A 128 9.81 9.80 8.60
N ARG A 129 9.16 9.78 7.43
CA ARG A 129 8.69 11.02 6.76
C ARG A 129 7.70 11.80 7.62
N LEU A 130 6.76 11.11 8.28
CA LEU A 130 5.78 11.76 9.16
C LEU A 130 6.45 12.41 10.37
N ILE A 131 7.38 11.71 11.03
CA ILE A 131 8.13 12.22 12.19
C ILE A 131 8.90 13.47 11.79
N GLN A 132 9.61 13.44 10.68
CA GLN A 132 10.37 14.58 10.17
C GLN A 132 9.47 15.79 9.85
N SER A 133 8.36 15.56 9.14
CA SER A 133 7.43 16.62 8.75
C SER A 133 6.67 17.21 9.94
N ALA A 134 6.22 16.37 10.88
CA ALA A 134 5.38 16.80 12.00
C ALA A 134 6.18 17.23 13.23
N GLY A 135 7.46 16.84 13.34
CA GLY A 135 8.30 17.08 14.52
C GLY A 135 7.69 16.43 15.76
N ILE A 136 7.29 15.15 15.65
CA ILE A 136 6.71 14.35 16.73
C ILE A 136 7.69 13.22 17.11
N PRO A 137 7.64 12.70 18.34
CA PRO A 137 8.53 11.63 18.76
C PRO A 137 8.16 10.29 18.09
N GLU A 138 9.17 9.44 17.89
CA GLU A 138 9.04 8.17 17.16
C GLU A 138 8.05 7.22 17.84
N GLU A 139 8.07 7.13 19.15
CA GLU A 139 7.20 6.27 19.95
C GLU A 139 5.70 6.60 19.81
N LYS A 140 5.37 7.76 19.26
CA LYS A 140 4.00 8.17 18.97
C LYS A 140 3.40 7.50 17.75
N VAL A 141 4.24 7.01 16.83
CA VAL A 141 3.81 6.43 15.56
C VAL A 141 4.18 4.95 15.51
N ARG A 142 3.20 4.08 15.63
CA ARG A 142 3.42 2.64 15.50
C ARG A 142 3.41 2.24 14.02
N VAL A 143 4.40 1.46 13.59
CA VAL A 143 4.35 0.84 12.25
C VAL A 143 3.47 -0.39 12.33
N ILE A 144 2.42 -0.44 11.51
CA ILE A 144 1.58 -1.62 11.25
C ILE A 144 1.45 -1.70 9.74
N GLU A 145 2.06 -2.73 9.17
CA GLU A 145 2.15 -2.93 7.72
C GLU A 145 0.79 -3.32 7.12
N ASN A 146 0.67 -3.23 5.80
CA ASN A 146 -0.56 -3.66 5.13
C ASN A 146 -0.63 -5.19 5.06
N PRO A 147 -1.83 -5.78 5.21
CA PRO A 147 -2.04 -7.21 5.02
C PRO A 147 -1.99 -7.59 3.54
N LEU A 148 -1.72 -8.87 3.28
CA LEU A 148 -1.90 -9.47 1.96
C LEU A 148 -3.40 -9.46 1.60
N LEU A 149 -3.75 -8.89 0.43
CA LEU A 149 -5.15 -8.67 0.04
C LEU A 149 -5.72 -9.78 -0.84
N ILE A 150 -4.88 -10.48 -1.60
CA ILE A 150 -5.28 -11.54 -2.52
C ILE A 150 -5.10 -12.93 -1.89
N ALA A 151 -5.80 -13.91 -2.44
CA ALA A 151 -5.58 -15.30 -2.06
C ALA A 151 -4.20 -15.77 -2.56
N SER A 152 -3.49 -16.51 -1.70
CA SER A 152 -2.25 -17.17 -2.11
C SER A 152 -2.59 -18.43 -2.91
N SER A 153 -2.21 -18.43 -4.17
CA SER A 153 -2.35 -19.59 -5.09
C SER A 153 -1.05 -19.77 -5.88
N PRO A 154 0.01 -20.27 -5.22
CA PRO A 154 1.34 -20.28 -5.81
C PRO A 154 1.40 -21.07 -7.12
N LYS A 155 2.01 -20.45 -8.13
CA LYS A 155 2.36 -21.12 -9.38
C LYS A 155 3.30 -22.30 -9.09
N GLN A 156 3.08 -23.42 -9.74
CA GLN A 156 3.88 -24.64 -9.50
C GLN A 156 5.25 -24.59 -10.15
N ALA A 157 5.38 -23.93 -11.30
CA ALA A 157 6.63 -23.84 -12.04
C ALA A 157 6.74 -22.54 -12.84
N PHE A 158 7.94 -22.05 -12.99
CA PHE A 158 8.30 -20.93 -13.87
C PHE A 158 8.21 -21.37 -15.33
N SER A 159 7.68 -20.53 -16.21
CA SER A 159 7.62 -20.80 -17.67
C SER A 159 8.97 -20.46 -18.31
N GLU A 160 9.72 -21.47 -18.69
CA GLU A 160 11.07 -21.28 -19.32
C GLU A 160 10.94 -20.82 -20.78
N THR A 161 9.83 -21.06 -21.46
CA THR A 161 9.68 -20.78 -22.90
C THR A 161 8.87 -19.52 -23.19
N ASP A 162 7.98 -19.11 -22.30
CA ASP A 162 7.07 -17.99 -22.51
C ASP A 162 6.72 -17.30 -21.17
N PRO A 163 7.74 -16.75 -20.47
CA PRO A 163 7.56 -16.15 -19.16
C PRO A 163 6.77 -14.85 -19.22
N ILE A 164 5.90 -14.64 -18.23
CA ILE A 164 5.06 -13.44 -18.10
C ILE A 164 5.66 -12.51 -17.04
N VAL A 165 5.99 -11.29 -17.44
CA VAL A 165 6.39 -10.17 -16.58
C VAL A 165 5.15 -9.32 -16.31
N LEU A 166 4.63 -9.34 -15.09
CA LEU A 166 3.43 -8.62 -14.68
C LEU A 166 3.79 -7.27 -14.05
N GLN A 167 3.10 -6.22 -14.50
CA GLN A 167 3.09 -4.89 -13.91
C GLN A 167 1.65 -4.49 -13.56
N VAL A 168 1.38 -4.22 -12.28
CA VAL A 168 0.06 -3.77 -11.82
C VAL A 168 0.09 -2.28 -11.46
N GLY A 169 -0.77 -1.53 -12.13
CA GLY A 169 -0.86 -0.07 -12.01
C GLY A 169 0.07 0.67 -12.96
N THR A 170 -0.44 1.81 -13.45
CA THR A 170 0.21 2.66 -14.47
C THR A 170 0.27 4.13 -14.05
N ALA A 171 0.12 4.44 -12.75
CA ALA A 171 0.34 5.78 -12.25
C ALA A 171 1.80 6.23 -12.51
N PRO A 172 2.09 7.53 -12.62
CA PRO A 172 3.42 8.01 -12.99
C PRO A 172 4.57 7.46 -12.14
N ASN A 173 4.34 7.26 -10.84
CA ASN A 173 5.33 6.67 -9.94
C ASN A 173 5.61 5.19 -10.21
N LYS A 174 4.72 4.49 -10.95
CA LYS A 174 4.89 3.06 -11.29
C LYS A 174 5.94 2.83 -12.38
N ASN A 175 6.44 3.90 -13.02
CA ASN A 175 7.61 3.86 -13.89
C ASN A 175 7.49 2.93 -15.11
N VAL A 176 6.27 2.85 -15.66
CA VAL A 176 5.95 1.92 -16.76
C VAL A 176 6.79 2.19 -18.01
N GLU A 177 7.11 3.45 -18.30
CA GLU A 177 7.94 3.81 -19.47
C GLU A 177 9.31 3.14 -19.43
N ARG A 178 10.02 3.19 -18.27
CA ARG A 178 11.33 2.53 -18.16
C ARG A 178 11.23 1.01 -18.17
N LEU A 179 10.14 0.45 -17.64
CA LEU A 179 9.89 -0.99 -17.74
C LEU A 179 9.70 -1.44 -19.19
N ILE A 180 8.94 -0.68 -20.00
CA ILE A 180 8.76 -0.93 -21.44
C ILE A 180 10.11 -0.96 -22.17
N GLU A 181 10.99 0.02 -21.91
CA GLU A 181 12.35 0.02 -22.48
C GLU A 181 13.17 -1.18 -22.01
N ALA A 182 13.11 -1.52 -20.73
CA ALA A 182 13.89 -2.59 -20.15
C ALA A 182 13.51 -3.98 -20.68
N VAL A 183 12.24 -4.27 -20.92
CA VAL A 183 11.80 -5.57 -21.44
C VAL A 183 12.07 -5.74 -22.93
N SER A 184 12.42 -4.66 -23.64
CA SER A 184 12.67 -4.69 -25.08
C SER A 184 13.79 -5.68 -25.43
N GLY A 185 13.48 -6.59 -26.37
CA GLY A 185 14.40 -7.63 -26.84
C GLY A 185 14.61 -8.79 -25.87
N LEU A 186 13.92 -8.85 -24.74
CA LEU A 186 13.92 -10.00 -23.83
C LEU A 186 12.88 -11.05 -24.25
N PRO A 187 13.16 -12.36 -24.06
CA PRO A 187 12.23 -13.44 -24.41
C PRO A 187 11.13 -13.60 -23.34
N CYS A 188 10.24 -12.63 -23.25
CA CYS A 188 9.13 -12.64 -22.30
C CYS A 188 7.92 -11.89 -22.84
N ARG A 189 6.77 -12.10 -22.23
CA ARG A 189 5.59 -11.29 -22.44
C ARG A 189 5.42 -10.28 -21.32
N LEU A 190 5.12 -9.03 -21.67
CA LEU A 190 4.77 -8.00 -20.70
C LEU A 190 3.25 -8.00 -20.48
N HIS A 191 2.81 -8.22 -19.25
CA HIS A 191 1.40 -8.08 -18.87
C HIS A 191 1.23 -6.81 -18.04
N ILE A 192 0.48 -5.84 -18.56
CA ILE A 192 0.19 -4.58 -17.87
C ILE A 192 -1.28 -4.54 -17.48
N VAL A 193 -1.53 -4.33 -16.20
CA VAL A 193 -2.86 -4.06 -15.65
C VAL A 193 -2.96 -2.59 -15.28
N GLY A 194 -3.76 -1.83 -16.03
CA GLY A 194 -3.94 -0.39 -15.87
C GLY A 194 -4.03 0.33 -17.20
N LYS A 195 -4.45 1.58 -17.16
CA LYS A 195 -4.61 2.40 -18.36
C LYS A 195 -3.26 2.87 -18.90
N LEU A 196 -2.94 2.50 -20.12
CA LEU A 196 -1.77 2.99 -20.82
C LEU A 196 -2.01 4.37 -21.44
N SER A 197 -0.99 5.21 -21.47
CA SER A 197 -0.96 6.43 -22.23
C SER A 197 -0.73 6.13 -23.73
N VAL A 198 -1.13 7.05 -24.60
CA VAL A 198 -0.87 6.94 -26.05
C VAL A 198 0.62 6.82 -26.36
N HIS A 199 1.47 7.45 -25.53
CA HIS A 199 2.94 7.36 -25.66
C HIS A 199 3.44 5.95 -25.35
N GLU A 200 3.01 5.34 -24.25
CA GLU A 200 3.37 3.98 -23.85
C GLU A 200 2.90 2.95 -24.86
N GLU A 201 1.64 3.05 -25.34
CA GLU A 201 1.13 2.15 -26.38
C GLU A 201 1.94 2.25 -27.68
N ARG A 202 2.30 3.48 -28.11
CA ARG A 202 3.14 3.67 -29.29
C ARG A 202 4.51 3.03 -29.08
N ARG A 203 5.13 3.24 -27.92
CA ARG A 203 6.45 2.73 -27.62
C ARG A 203 6.51 1.20 -27.58
N ILE A 204 5.48 0.56 -27.02
CA ILE A 204 5.32 -0.91 -27.04
C ILE A 204 5.29 -1.44 -28.47
N ARG A 205 4.54 -0.77 -29.37
CA ARG A 205 4.49 -1.17 -30.79
C ARG A 205 5.83 -0.96 -31.51
N GLU A 206 6.50 0.17 -31.31
CA GLU A 206 7.81 0.47 -31.91
C GLU A 206 8.89 -0.56 -31.51
N LEU A 207 8.85 -1.02 -30.25
CA LEU A 207 9.79 -1.99 -29.70
C LEU A 207 9.39 -3.46 -29.96
N ASN A 208 8.27 -3.72 -30.63
CA ASN A 208 7.71 -5.03 -30.91
C ASN A 208 7.59 -5.91 -29.63
N ILE A 209 7.13 -5.32 -28.53
CA ILE A 209 6.95 -6.03 -27.25
C ILE A 209 5.70 -6.90 -27.33
N SER A 210 5.83 -8.18 -26.93
CA SER A 210 4.66 -9.06 -26.76
C SER A 210 3.88 -8.63 -25.53
N LEU A 211 2.70 -8.04 -25.72
CA LEU A 211 1.87 -7.43 -24.69
C LEU A 211 0.60 -8.22 -24.40
N ILE A 212 0.32 -8.41 -23.12
CA ILE A 212 -1.02 -8.68 -22.57
C ILE A 212 -1.46 -7.41 -21.85
N HIS A 213 -2.62 -6.86 -22.17
CA HIS A 213 -3.08 -5.60 -21.60
C HIS A 213 -4.52 -5.69 -21.12
N ASP A 214 -4.72 -5.39 -19.85
CA ASP A 214 -6.01 -5.24 -19.21
C ASP A 214 -6.12 -3.83 -18.60
N GLU A 215 -7.02 -2.99 -19.08
CA GLU A 215 -7.19 -1.65 -18.53
C GLU A 215 -7.75 -1.70 -17.09
N THR A 216 -8.64 -2.65 -16.83
CA THR A 216 -9.21 -2.90 -15.51
C THR A 216 -9.49 -4.39 -15.33
N LEU A 217 -9.24 -4.90 -14.14
CA LEU A 217 -9.61 -6.26 -13.74
C LEU A 217 -10.41 -6.20 -12.43
N ASP A 218 -11.35 -7.12 -12.29
CA ASP A 218 -11.98 -7.41 -11.00
C ASP A 218 -11.04 -8.21 -10.10
N ASP A 219 -11.46 -8.49 -8.88
CA ASP A 219 -10.61 -9.20 -7.90
C ASP A 219 -10.17 -10.58 -8.41
N ALA A 220 -11.05 -11.33 -9.07
CA ALA A 220 -10.71 -12.62 -9.64
C ALA A 220 -9.72 -12.52 -10.81
N GLY A 221 -9.85 -11.49 -11.63
CA GLY A 221 -8.92 -11.19 -12.71
C GLY A 221 -7.54 -10.81 -12.20
N ILE A 222 -7.46 -9.99 -11.14
CA ILE A 222 -6.19 -9.63 -10.47
C ILE A 222 -5.53 -10.88 -9.88
N GLU A 223 -6.26 -11.72 -9.16
CA GLU A 223 -5.73 -12.97 -8.61
C GLU A 223 -5.20 -13.89 -9.72
N LYS A 224 -5.93 -13.97 -10.85
CA LYS A 224 -5.48 -14.72 -12.01
C LYS A 224 -4.20 -14.15 -12.61
N ALA A 225 -4.09 -12.82 -12.76
CA ALA A 225 -2.90 -12.17 -13.29
C ALA A 225 -1.65 -12.48 -12.45
N TYR A 226 -1.76 -12.41 -11.12
CA TYR A 226 -0.65 -12.79 -10.23
C TYR A 226 -0.31 -14.27 -10.28
N ARG A 227 -1.31 -15.15 -10.34
CA ARG A 227 -1.09 -16.60 -10.45
C ARG A 227 -0.42 -17.00 -11.77
N ASP A 228 -0.74 -16.32 -12.86
CA ASP A 228 -0.16 -16.61 -14.18
C ASP A 228 1.23 -16.00 -14.36
N ALA A 229 1.59 -14.98 -13.57
CA ALA A 229 2.85 -14.30 -13.64
C ALA A 229 4.04 -15.19 -13.24
N ASP A 230 5.14 -15.08 -13.96
CA ASP A 230 6.45 -15.66 -13.62
C ASP A 230 7.31 -14.66 -12.87
N ILE A 231 7.22 -13.39 -13.27
CA ILE A 231 7.92 -12.27 -12.68
C ILE A 231 6.88 -11.18 -12.38
N VAL A 232 6.95 -10.60 -11.19
CA VAL A 232 6.16 -9.41 -10.83
C VAL A 232 7.11 -8.23 -10.68
N THR A 233 6.85 -7.15 -11.41
CA THR A 233 7.66 -5.95 -11.33
C THR A 233 6.97 -4.84 -10.55
N LEU A 234 7.72 -4.19 -9.66
CA LEU A 234 7.35 -2.93 -9.03
C LEU A 234 8.58 -2.02 -8.97
N CYS A 235 9.03 -1.53 -10.14
CA CYS A 235 10.17 -0.63 -10.26
C CYS A 235 9.76 0.83 -10.06
N SER A 236 8.92 1.08 -9.07
CA SER A 236 8.38 2.42 -8.77
C SER A 236 9.45 3.37 -8.27
N THR A 237 9.29 4.65 -8.59
CA THR A 237 10.17 5.72 -8.10
C THR A 237 9.83 6.13 -6.66
N ASP A 238 8.58 5.98 -6.25
CA ASP A 238 8.09 6.25 -4.88
C ASP A 238 6.85 5.40 -4.58
N GLU A 239 6.75 4.90 -3.35
CA GLU A 239 5.61 4.13 -2.83
C GLU A 239 5.37 4.42 -1.34
N GLY A 240 4.13 4.22 -0.91
CA GLY A 240 3.82 4.18 0.52
C GLY A 240 4.13 2.82 1.15
N PHE A 241 4.00 1.73 0.35
CA PHE A 241 4.21 0.36 0.81
C PHE A 241 4.73 -0.56 -0.32
N GLY A 242 3.91 -0.89 -1.32
CA GLY A 242 4.27 -1.81 -2.40
C GLY A 242 3.51 -3.15 -2.33
N LEU A 243 2.18 -3.12 -2.25
CA LEU A 243 1.34 -4.33 -2.25
C LEU A 243 1.71 -5.34 -3.34
N PRO A 244 2.01 -4.94 -4.60
CA PRO A 244 2.41 -5.90 -5.63
C PRO A 244 3.60 -6.78 -5.27
N ILE A 245 4.50 -6.33 -4.40
CA ILE A 245 5.64 -7.13 -3.93
C ILE A 245 5.16 -8.36 -3.17
N ILE A 246 4.34 -8.15 -2.14
CA ILE A 246 3.84 -9.24 -1.30
C ILE A 246 2.81 -10.11 -2.03
N GLU A 247 2.05 -9.53 -2.96
CA GLU A 247 1.11 -10.24 -3.82
C GLU A 247 1.84 -11.17 -4.81
N GLY A 248 2.94 -10.69 -5.42
CA GLY A 248 3.81 -11.51 -6.25
C GLY A 248 4.48 -12.64 -5.47
N GLN A 249 5.07 -12.33 -4.32
CA GLN A 249 5.70 -13.33 -3.44
C GLN A 249 4.72 -14.41 -2.97
N ALA A 250 3.49 -14.02 -2.61
CA ALA A 250 2.44 -14.94 -2.17
C ALA A 250 2.01 -15.92 -3.26
N ASN A 251 2.11 -15.52 -4.53
CA ASN A 251 1.76 -16.34 -5.68
C ASN A 251 2.96 -17.08 -6.28
N GLY A 252 4.14 -16.99 -5.65
CA GLY A 252 5.33 -17.71 -6.06
C GLY A 252 5.99 -17.15 -7.32
N ALA A 253 5.68 -15.91 -7.69
CA ALA A 253 6.39 -15.19 -8.73
C ALA A 253 7.73 -14.66 -8.21
N LEU A 254 8.75 -14.57 -9.06
CA LEU A 254 9.94 -13.80 -8.74
C LEU A 254 9.60 -12.31 -8.74
N VAL A 255 9.95 -11.60 -7.68
CA VAL A 255 9.71 -10.16 -7.60
C VAL A 255 10.95 -9.38 -8.00
N ILE A 256 10.78 -8.34 -8.82
CA ILE A 256 11.80 -7.33 -9.12
C ILE A 256 11.27 -5.99 -8.63
N THR A 257 12.00 -5.33 -7.75
CA THR A 257 11.55 -4.06 -7.16
C THR A 257 12.68 -3.06 -6.96
N SER A 258 12.33 -1.81 -6.70
CA SER A 258 13.30 -0.73 -6.53
C SER A 258 14.14 -0.91 -5.27
N ASP A 259 15.46 -0.67 -5.36
CA ASP A 259 16.37 -0.54 -4.20
C ASP A 259 16.11 0.80 -3.48
N ARG A 260 14.85 1.01 -3.11
CA ARG A 260 14.37 2.19 -2.40
C ARG A 260 13.39 1.80 -1.30
N SER A 261 13.43 2.54 -0.21
CA SER A 261 12.45 2.44 0.87
C SER A 261 11.07 2.96 0.41
N PRO A 262 9.96 2.29 0.74
CA PRO A 262 9.80 1.10 1.59
C PRO A 262 9.90 -0.24 0.83
N MET A 263 10.03 -0.23 -0.50
CA MET A 263 9.95 -1.42 -1.34
C MET A 263 11.01 -2.48 -0.98
N LYS A 264 12.24 -2.05 -0.72
CA LYS A 264 13.33 -2.91 -0.27
C LYS A 264 13.01 -3.65 1.03
N GLU A 265 12.47 -2.95 2.02
CA GLU A 265 12.12 -3.51 3.33
C GLU A 265 10.90 -4.42 3.22
N VAL A 266 9.91 -4.06 2.42
CA VAL A 266 8.72 -4.88 2.16
C VAL A 266 9.11 -6.18 1.45
N ALA A 267 10.07 -6.13 0.54
CA ALA A 267 10.56 -7.31 -0.17
C ALA A 267 11.28 -8.33 0.75
N GLY A 268 11.86 -7.90 1.88
CA GLY A 268 12.43 -8.78 2.90
C GLY A 268 13.55 -9.71 2.39
N GLY A 269 14.27 -9.31 1.35
CA GLY A 269 15.28 -10.16 0.67
C GLY A 269 14.72 -11.09 -0.41
N GLY A 270 13.40 -11.23 -0.53
CA GLY A 270 12.73 -12.08 -1.52
C GLY A 270 12.43 -11.34 -2.84
N ALA A 271 13.33 -10.49 -3.30
CA ALA A 271 13.24 -9.81 -4.60
C ALA A 271 14.61 -9.45 -5.14
N ILE A 272 14.72 -9.30 -6.46
CA ILE A 272 15.84 -8.63 -7.11
C ILE A 272 15.65 -7.13 -6.96
N LEU A 273 16.67 -6.45 -6.43
CA LEU A 273 16.65 -5.01 -6.25
C LEU A 273 17.30 -4.30 -7.43
N VAL A 274 16.64 -3.28 -7.97
CA VAL A 274 17.11 -2.52 -9.13
C VAL A 274 17.05 -1.02 -8.87
N ASP A 275 17.88 -0.22 -9.56
CA ASP A 275 17.70 1.22 -9.60
C ASP A 275 16.54 1.56 -10.55
N PRO A 276 15.43 2.14 -10.05
CA PRO A 276 14.28 2.46 -10.88
C PRO A 276 14.54 3.59 -11.90
N GLU A 277 15.61 4.35 -11.75
CA GLU A 277 15.98 5.43 -12.67
C GLU A 277 16.91 4.97 -13.79
N ASP A 278 17.44 3.74 -13.69
CA ASP A 278 18.34 3.13 -14.68
C ASP A 278 17.64 1.97 -15.42
N VAL A 279 17.38 2.17 -16.72
CA VAL A 279 16.75 1.17 -17.60
C VAL A 279 17.62 -0.11 -17.68
N ASP A 280 18.94 0.02 -17.73
CA ASP A 280 19.85 -1.12 -17.81
C ASP A 280 19.83 -1.92 -16.51
N SER A 281 19.72 -1.27 -15.35
CA SER A 281 19.54 -1.94 -14.07
C SER A 281 18.27 -2.79 -14.05
N ILE A 282 17.13 -2.23 -14.50
CA ILE A 282 15.86 -2.98 -14.61
C ILE A 282 16.00 -4.14 -15.60
N LYS A 283 16.56 -3.90 -16.77
CA LYS A 283 16.79 -4.93 -17.79
C LYS A 283 17.67 -6.06 -17.29
N ASN A 284 18.76 -5.74 -16.60
CA ASN A 284 19.68 -6.74 -16.03
C ASN A 284 18.96 -7.57 -14.95
N GLY A 285 18.13 -6.96 -14.12
CA GLY A 285 17.31 -7.66 -13.13
C GLY A 285 16.36 -8.66 -13.79
N ILE A 286 15.65 -8.26 -14.86
CA ILE A 286 14.76 -9.16 -15.62
C ILE A 286 15.56 -10.25 -16.33
N SER A 287 16.68 -9.92 -16.94
CA SER A 287 17.55 -10.89 -17.63
C SER A 287 18.10 -11.95 -16.67
N ALA A 288 18.52 -11.54 -15.47
CA ALA A 288 18.95 -12.47 -14.43
C ALA A 288 17.80 -13.41 -14.00
N ALA A 289 16.60 -12.85 -13.81
CA ALA A 289 15.41 -13.63 -13.50
C ALA A 289 15.07 -14.67 -14.57
N LEU A 290 15.31 -14.37 -15.84
CA LEU A 290 15.07 -15.27 -16.96
C LEU A 290 16.12 -16.38 -17.10
N SER A 291 17.40 -16.10 -16.77
CA SER A 291 18.53 -16.99 -17.07
C SER A 291 19.06 -17.79 -15.87
N ASP A 292 18.89 -17.30 -14.64
CA ASP A 292 19.46 -17.94 -13.44
C ASP A 292 18.38 -18.64 -12.62
N SER A 293 18.21 -19.94 -12.86
CA SER A 293 17.19 -20.76 -12.19
C SER A 293 17.47 -20.99 -10.70
N GLU A 294 18.74 -21.03 -10.29
CA GLU A 294 19.12 -21.23 -8.88
C GLU A 294 18.81 -19.97 -8.07
N MET A 295 19.27 -18.82 -8.53
CA MET A 295 18.98 -17.52 -7.91
C MET A 295 17.46 -17.29 -7.85
N ARG A 296 16.73 -17.58 -8.93
CA ARG A 296 15.27 -17.47 -9.00
C ARG A 296 14.58 -18.32 -7.93
N THR A 297 14.94 -19.59 -7.82
CA THR A 297 14.36 -20.51 -6.83
C THR A 297 14.61 -20.04 -5.40
N ASN A 298 15.84 -19.64 -5.11
CA ASN A 298 16.22 -19.13 -3.78
C ASN A 298 15.47 -17.85 -3.43
N THR A 299 15.36 -16.91 -4.37
CA THR A 299 14.68 -15.63 -4.16
C THR A 299 13.17 -15.82 -3.93
N ILE A 300 12.53 -16.71 -4.71
CA ILE A 300 11.12 -17.05 -4.53
C ILE A 300 10.86 -17.66 -3.15
N GLU A 301 11.73 -18.58 -2.70
CA GLU A 301 11.57 -19.21 -1.39
C GLU A 301 11.70 -18.21 -0.23
N ILE A 302 12.68 -17.29 -0.31
CA ILE A 302 12.78 -16.17 0.65
C ILE A 302 11.52 -15.31 0.62
N GLY A 303 10.98 -15.02 -0.56
CA GLY A 303 9.74 -14.27 -0.73
C GLY A 303 8.53 -14.96 -0.07
N ARG A 304 8.39 -16.27 -0.25
CA ARG A 304 7.34 -17.08 0.41
C ARG A 304 7.41 -17.00 1.93
N GLN A 305 8.61 -17.05 2.50
CA GLN A 305 8.82 -16.90 3.94
C GLN A 305 8.49 -15.48 4.41
N ASN A 306 8.85 -14.46 3.63
CA ASN A 306 8.59 -13.07 3.95
C ASN A 306 7.09 -12.75 4.03
N VAL A 307 6.25 -13.37 3.18
CA VAL A 307 4.81 -13.10 3.12
C VAL A 307 4.09 -13.37 4.44
N HIS A 308 4.56 -14.31 5.25
CA HIS A 308 3.94 -14.65 6.54
C HIS A 308 3.81 -13.46 7.51
N ARG A 309 4.71 -12.48 7.42
CA ARG A 309 4.62 -11.26 8.24
C ARG A 309 3.44 -10.35 7.87
N PHE A 310 2.87 -10.55 6.68
CA PHE A 310 1.73 -9.78 6.14
C PHE A 310 0.41 -10.57 6.19
N ASP A 311 0.38 -11.68 6.91
CA ASP A 311 -0.85 -12.44 7.12
C ASP A 311 -1.94 -11.54 7.72
N ARG A 312 -3.17 -11.66 7.20
CA ARG A 312 -4.31 -10.82 7.63
C ARG A 312 -4.57 -10.93 9.12
N ALA A 313 -4.51 -12.14 9.66
CA ALA A 313 -4.71 -12.38 11.09
C ALA A 313 -3.60 -11.75 11.94
N GLU A 314 -2.33 -11.78 11.45
CA GLU A 314 -1.20 -11.14 12.12
C GLU A 314 -1.38 -9.61 12.17
N ILE A 315 -1.70 -8.99 11.04
CA ILE A 315 -1.91 -7.54 10.97
C ILE A 315 -3.12 -7.11 11.82
N ALA A 316 -4.22 -7.86 11.75
CA ALA A 316 -5.39 -7.59 12.58
C ALA A 316 -5.07 -7.72 14.08
N ARG A 317 -4.22 -8.68 14.49
CA ARG A 317 -3.76 -8.84 15.88
C ARG A 317 -2.93 -7.63 16.34
N GLN A 318 -2.11 -7.04 15.46
CA GLN A 318 -1.35 -5.82 15.79
C GLN A 318 -2.29 -4.63 16.03
N TYR A 319 -3.31 -4.45 15.19
CA TYR A 319 -4.36 -3.45 15.41
C TYR A 319 -5.15 -3.72 16.69
N LEU A 320 -5.53 -4.97 16.94
CA LEU A 320 -6.23 -5.37 18.16
C LEU A 320 -5.41 -5.06 19.42
N SER A 321 -4.11 -5.31 19.39
CA SER A 321 -3.19 -4.95 20.47
C SER A 321 -3.21 -3.44 20.76
N LEU A 322 -3.16 -2.62 19.70
CA LEU A 322 -3.26 -1.16 19.81
C LEU A 322 -4.61 -0.72 20.39
N TYR A 323 -5.73 -1.29 19.90
CA TYR A 323 -7.06 -0.94 20.40
C TYR A 323 -7.25 -1.30 21.88
N ASN A 324 -6.77 -2.48 22.30
CA ASN A 324 -6.81 -2.89 23.70
C ASN A 324 -5.96 -1.97 24.59
N GLU A 325 -4.83 -1.50 24.13
CA GLU A 325 -4.01 -0.49 24.83
C GLU A 325 -4.80 0.82 25.02
N ILE A 326 -5.48 1.29 23.96
CA ILE A 326 -6.30 2.51 24.02
C ILE A 326 -7.41 2.35 25.06
N LEU A 327 -8.14 1.23 25.04
CA LEU A 327 -9.25 0.97 25.97
C LEU A 327 -8.78 0.94 27.42
N ARG A 328 -7.66 0.27 27.70
CA ARG A 328 -7.06 0.27 29.05
C ARG A 328 -6.69 1.67 29.53
N ASN A 329 -6.14 2.50 28.64
CA ASN A 329 -5.79 3.88 28.97
C ASN A 329 -7.04 4.76 29.23
N LEU A 330 -8.17 4.46 28.59
CA LEU A 330 -9.44 5.14 28.84
C LEU A 330 -10.02 4.76 30.21
N GLU A 331 -9.96 3.50 30.58
CA GLU A 331 -10.43 3.01 31.88
C GLU A 331 -9.58 3.60 33.03
N GLY A 332 -8.25 3.58 32.89
CA GLY A 332 -7.34 4.14 33.89
C GLY A 332 -7.48 5.66 34.09
N ASN A 333 -7.95 6.40 33.05
CA ASN A 333 -8.23 7.83 33.19
C ASN A 333 -9.63 8.13 33.76
N ARG A 334 -10.57 7.17 33.77
CA ARG A 334 -11.89 7.31 34.42
C ARG A 334 -11.84 7.03 35.92
N SER A 335 -10.78 6.32 36.36
CA SER A 335 -10.59 5.93 37.77
C SER A 335 -9.77 6.94 38.57
N LYS A 336 -9.30 7.99 37.91
CA LYS A 336 -8.64 9.17 38.52
C LYS A 336 -9.55 10.38 38.47
#